data_6eff35016652898a8d217e0a8c370fca
#
_entry.id   6eff35016652898a8d217e0a8c370fca
#
_cell.length_a   1.000
_cell.length_b   1.000
_cell.length_c   1.000
_cell.angle_alpha   90.00
_cell.angle_beta   90.00
_cell.angle_gamma   90.00
#
_symmetry.space_group_name_H-M   'P 1'
#
loop_
_entity.id
_entity.type
_entity.pdbx_description
1 polymer ?
#
loop_
_entity_poly.entity_id
_entity_poly.type
_entity_poly.pdbx_seq_one_letter_code
_entity_poly.pdbx_strand_id
1 'polypeptide(L)'
;SSKLYKFGKDPHGYQKYQCKLCKRQFAPFSPKNPKKSKGYPKCPKCGKATFIHHDYKYYTQYRCVHKKCNHAFSIVKANAVSDASCQSLYGKINFKRMRFPLHVIITALNLFYLCNTSTRKISQFLFINNGIRVSHVTIASWAKKFAPLFHSIAAKLHCSINLNSDEWHADETVVKINGKKYYIWFVIDSETRFIISFHLSPYTSSSQAFTLFCNARKYGTPACIVTDRYWSYNVAVKAVFPNPKHIKVQSFK
;
A
#
# COMPACT_ATOMS: atom_id res chain seq x y z
N SER A 1 -32.38 38.41 44.31
CA SER A 1 -32.90 37.13 43.80
C SER A 1 -31.88 36.52 42.85
N SER A 2 -31.31 35.35 43.21
CA SER A 2 -30.27 34.72 42.42
C SER A 2 -30.80 34.31 41.04
N LYS A 3 -30.11 34.75 40.01
CA LYS A 3 -30.40 34.34 38.59
C LYS A 3 -30.12 32.85 38.34
N LEU A 4 -29.70 32.08 39.34
CA LEU A 4 -29.33 30.69 39.28
C LEU A 4 -30.25 29.84 40.17
N TYR A 5 -30.54 28.60 39.73
CA TYR A 5 -31.24 27.62 40.56
C TYR A 5 -30.52 26.26 40.48
N LYS A 6 -30.73 25.42 41.50
CA LYS A 6 -30.18 24.07 41.57
C LYS A 6 -30.83 23.20 40.51
N PHE A 7 -30.02 22.47 39.71
CA PHE A 7 -30.49 21.64 38.59
C PHE A 7 -29.84 20.26 38.67
N GLY A 8 -30.26 19.42 39.60
CA GLY A 8 -29.76 18.06 39.73
C GLY A 8 -28.28 17.97 40.07
N LYS A 9 -27.71 16.77 39.96
CA LYS A 9 -26.29 16.47 40.19
C LYS A 9 -25.61 16.03 38.89
N ASP A 10 -24.30 16.16 38.85
CA ASP A 10 -23.50 15.60 37.75
C ASP A 10 -23.23 14.11 38.00
N PRO A 11 -22.60 13.37 37.05
CA PRO A 11 -22.27 11.95 37.23
C PRO A 11 -21.31 11.67 38.40
N HIS A 12 -20.62 12.67 38.89
CA HIS A 12 -19.72 12.60 40.04
C HIS A 12 -20.37 13.03 41.35
N GLY A 13 -21.69 13.30 41.34
CA GLY A 13 -22.46 13.67 42.54
C GLY A 13 -22.42 15.14 42.90
N TYR A 14 -21.74 16.01 42.16
CA TYR A 14 -21.66 17.45 42.45
C TYR A 14 -22.91 18.20 42.02
N GLN A 15 -23.33 19.21 42.81
CA GLN A 15 -24.50 20.02 42.52
C GLN A 15 -24.32 20.84 41.23
N LYS A 16 -25.21 20.66 40.25
CA LYS A 16 -25.33 21.51 39.07
C LYS A 16 -26.25 22.69 39.31
N TYR A 17 -25.94 23.80 38.65
CA TYR A 17 -26.77 25.02 38.64
C TYR A 17 -27.13 25.34 37.17
N GLN A 18 -28.31 25.91 36.96
CA GLN A 18 -28.75 26.41 35.67
C GLN A 18 -29.09 27.90 35.77
N CYS A 19 -28.66 28.66 34.77
CA CYS A 19 -29.04 30.07 34.64
C CYS A 19 -30.47 30.18 34.15
N LYS A 20 -31.29 31.03 34.85
CA LYS A 20 -32.69 31.27 34.47
C LYS A 20 -32.82 31.97 33.13
N LEU A 21 -31.84 32.81 32.74
CA LEU A 21 -31.88 33.59 31.52
C LEU A 21 -31.39 32.78 30.29
N CYS A 22 -30.16 32.26 30.36
CA CYS A 22 -29.54 31.62 29.18
C CYS A 22 -29.61 30.08 29.20
N LYS A 23 -30.25 29.47 30.24
CA LYS A 23 -30.42 28.02 30.41
C LYS A 23 -29.10 27.21 30.46
N ARG A 24 -27.93 27.85 30.45
CA ARG A 24 -26.64 27.16 30.56
C ARG A 24 -26.51 26.48 31.93
N GLN A 25 -26.04 25.24 31.92
CA GLN A 25 -25.77 24.45 33.12
C GLN A 25 -24.28 24.44 33.42
N PHE A 26 -23.90 24.42 34.68
CA PHE A 26 -22.54 24.30 35.17
C PHE A 26 -22.50 23.67 36.53
N ALA A 27 -21.41 23.03 36.88
CA ALA A 27 -21.14 22.45 38.19
C ALA A 27 -19.80 23.05 38.68
N PRO A 28 -19.84 24.08 39.56
CA PRO A 28 -18.64 24.84 39.93
C PRO A 28 -17.60 24.00 40.67
N PHE A 29 -18.05 23.00 41.43
CA PHE A 29 -17.19 22.12 42.23
C PHE A 29 -16.87 20.78 41.56
N SER A 30 -17.43 20.50 40.40
CA SER A 30 -17.09 19.30 39.65
C SER A 30 -15.63 19.37 39.19
N PRO A 31 -14.81 18.34 39.45
CA PRO A 31 -13.46 18.30 38.92
C PRO A 31 -13.52 18.42 37.41
N LYS A 32 -12.95 19.48 36.86
CA LYS A 32 -12.78 19.58 35.38
C LYS A 32 -11.87 18.46 34.97
N ASN A 33 -12.45 17.37 34.45
CA ASN A 33 -11.64 16.37 33.76
C ASN A 33 -10.80 17.13 32.74
N PRO A 34 -9.48 17.16 32.84
CA PRO A 34 -8.65 17.74 31.80
C PRO A 34 -9.02 16.96 30.55
N LYS A 35 -9.53 17.66 29.54
CA LYS A 35 -9.76 17.04 28.25
C LYS A 35 -8.45 16.37 27.88
N LYS A 36 -8.36 15.04 28.02
CA LYS A 36 -7.19 14.27 27.57
C LYS A 36 -6.95 14.74 26.15
N SER A 37 -5.88 15.50 25.94
CA SER A 37 -5.48 15.85 24.59
C SER A 37 -5.37 14.55 23.85
N LYS A 38 -6.04 14.43 22.71
CA LYS A 38 -6.05 13.18 21.93
C LYS A 38 -4.66 12.83 21.38
N GLY A 39 -3.59 13.42 21.90
CA GLY A 39 -2.21 13.11 21.55
C GLY A 39 -1.88 13.28 20.07
N TYR A 40 -2.67 14.07 19.33
CA TYR A 40 -2.41 14.30 17.91
C TYR A 40 -1.09 15.03 17.72
N PRO A 41 -0.34 14.71 16.65
CA PRO A 41 0.93 15.35 16.35
C PRO A 41 0.72 16.85 16.14
N LYS A 42 1.70 17.65 16.57
CA LYS A 42 1.68 19.11 16.31
C LYS A 42 1.98 19.38 14.84
N CYS A 43 1.46 20.49 14.33
CA CYS A 43 1.71 20.93 12.97
C CYS A 43 3.23 21.19 12.74
N PRO A 44 3.89 20.55 11.79
CA PRO A 44 5.32 20.72 11.55
C PRO A 44 5.67 22.13 11.06
N LYS A 45 4.70 22.89 10.50
CA LYS A 45 4.93 24.24 9.98
C LYS A 45 4.80 25.32 11.04
N CYS A 46 3.89 25.20 12.01
CA CYS A 46 3.59 26.26 12.99
C CYS A 46 3.48 25.79 14.44
N GLY A 47 3.74 24.52 14.75
CA GLY A 47 3.71 23.95 16.10
C GLY A 47 2.34 23.87 16.77
N LYS A 48 1.27 24.38 16.13
CA LYS A 48 -0.08 24.41 16.71
C LYS A 48 -0.76 23.04 16.61
N ALA A 49 -1.88 22.87 17.35
CA ALA A 49 -2.68 21.66 17.35
C ALA A 49 -3.19 21.30 15.96
N THR A 50 -3.41 19.99 15.74
CA THR A 50 -3.97 19.44 14.52
C THR A 50 -5.20 18.61 14.81
N PHE A 51 -5.96 18.31 13.77
CA PHE A 51 -7.08 17.37 13.81
C PHE A 51 -6.97 16.38 12.66
N ILE A 52 -7.61 15.22 12.80
CA ILE A 52 -7.68 14.23 11.72
C ILE A 52 -8.57 14.79 10.62
N HIS A 53 -8.02 14.95 9.43
CA HIS A 53 -8.74 15.37 8.23
C HIS A 53 -9.33 14.14 7.52
N HIS A 54 -8.49 13.11 7.29
CA HIS A 54 -8.91 11.82 6.77
C HIS A 54 -8.14 10.71 7.47
N ASP A 55 -8.82 9.60 7.76
CA ASP A 55 -8.21 8.40 8.32
C ASP A 55 -8.29 7.27 7.30
N TYR A 56 -7.14 6.88 6.76
CA TYR A 56 -7.01 5.80 5.79
C TYR A 56 -6.47 4.53 6.45
N LYS A 57 -6.55 3.40 5.77
CA LYS A 57 -6.09 2.10 6.29
C LYS A 57 -4.62 2.14 6.75
N TYR A 58 -3.73 2.77 6.00
CA TYR A 58 -2.28 2.73 6.23
C TYR A 58 -1.69 4.03 6.76
N TYR A 59 -2.38 5.16 6.63
CA TYR A 59 -1.94 6.45 7.13
C TYR A 59 -3.10 7.33 7.58
N THR A 60 -2.80 8.28 8.45
CA THR A 60 -3.76 9.29 8.89
C THR A 60 -3.32 10.67 8.39
N GLN A 61 -4.19 11.38 7.73
CA GLN A 61 -3.96 12.74 7.28
C GLN A 61 -4.42 13.71 8.36
N TYR A 62 -3.51 14.57 8.81
CA TYR A 62 -3.75 15.61 9.78
C TYR A 62 -3.80 16.97 9.10
N ARG A 63 -4.60 17.88 9.66
CA ARG A 63 -4.68 19.29 9.21
C ARG A 63 -4.54 20.21 10.41
N CYS A 64 -3.82 21.33 10.22
CA CYS A 64 -3.62 22.34 11.22
C CYS A 64 -4.93 23.06 11.56
N VAL A 65 -5.23 23.22 12.87
CA VAL A 65 -6.40 23.97 13.35
C VAL A 65 -6.28 25.47 13.01
N HIS A 66 -5.06 25.98 12.89
CA HIS A 66 -4.82 27.40 12.64
C HIS A 66 -5.16 27.78 11.21
N LYS A 67 -6.24 28.55 11.03
CA LYS A 67 -6.81 28.92 9.69
C LYS A 67 -5.79 29.56 8.75
N LYS A 68 -4.88 30.42 9.24
CA LYS A 68 -3.83 31.04 8.42
C LYS A 68 -2.75 30.06 7.97
N CYS A 69 -2.49 28.97 8.69
CA CYS A 69 -1.49 27.96 8.35
C CYS A 69 -2.06 26.90 7.41
N ASN A 70 -3.23 26.38 7.73
CA ASN A 70 -4.00 25.37 6.96
C ASN A 70 -3.16 24.20 6.40
N HIS A 71 -1.99 23.92 7.00
CA HIS A 71 -1.05 22.91 6.51
C HIS A 71 -1.63 21.51 6.76
N ALA A 72 -1.61 20.66 5.74
CA ALA A 72 -1.98 19.26 5.82
C ALA A 72 -0.75 18.37 5.67
N PHE A 73 -0.65 17.31 6.46
CA PHE A 73 0.43 16.33 6.40
C PHE A 73 -0.09 14.94 6.79
N SER A 74 0.61 13.89 6.38
CA SER A 74 0.21 12.51 6.61
C SER A 74 1.23 11.79 7.48
N ILE A 75 0.76 10.95 8.39
CA ILE A 75 1.59 10.07 9.22
C ILE A 75 1.19 8.62 8.96
N VAL A 76 2.18 7.78 8.71
CA VAL A 76 2.02 6.34 8.51
C VAL A 76 1.62 5.68 9.85
N LYS A 77 0.65 4.79 9.82
CA LYS A 77 0.29 3.98 11.00
C LYS A 77 1.36 2.91 11.24
N ALA A 78 1.69 2.65 12.50
CA ALA A 78 2.70 1.65 12.86
C ALA A 78 2.42 0.27 12.24
N ASN A 79 1.14 -0.12 12.14
CA ASN A 79 0.71 -1.40 11.58
C ASN A 79 0.78 -1.45 10.04
N ALA A 80 0.96 -0.33 9.36
CA ALA A 80 1.00 -0.28 7.90
C ALA A 80 2.18 -1.05 7.32
N VAL A 81 3.25 -1.18 8.06
CA VAL A 81 4.47 -1.93 7.67
C VAL A 81 4.35 -3.42 8.02
N SER A 82 3.56 -3.79 9.03
CA SER A 82 3.39 -5.17 9.47
C SER A 82 2.33 -5.95 8.68
N ASP A 83 1.26 -5.30 8.22
CA ASP A 83 0.20 -5.92 7.42
C ASP A 83 0.63 -6.32 5.99
N ALA A 84 1.81 -5.89 5.59
CA ALA A 84 2.42 -6.32 4.36
C ALA A 84 3.22 -7.62 4.52
N SER A 85 3.10 -8.36 5.63
CA SER A 85 3.51 -9.75 5.68
C SER A 85 2.70 -10.48 4.62
N CYS A 86 3.37 -10.84 3.54
CA CYS A 86 2.86 -11.74 2.53
C CYS A 86 2.54 -13.05 3.26
N GLN A 87 1.33 -13.15 3.81
CA GLN A 87 0.83 -14.42 4.28
C GLN A 87 0.95 -15.35 3.09
N SER A 88 1.65 -16.45 3.27
CA SER A 88 1.88 -17.42 2.22
C SER A 88 0.52 -17.92 1.72
N LEU A 89 0.00 -17.26 0.70
CA LEU A 89 -1.15 -17.71 -0.09
C LEU A 89 -0.84 -19.05 -0.81
N TYR A 90 0.32 -19.60 -0.53
CA TYR A 90 0.94 -20.66 -1.29
C TYR A 90 0.87 -21.97 -0.51
N GLY A 91 -0.18 -22.73 -0.74
CA GLY A 91 -0.23 -24.13 -0.38
C GLY A 91 1.01 -24.87 -0.90
N LYS A 92 1.40 -25.96 -0.26
CA LYS A 92 2.55 -26.78 -0.69
C LYS A 92 2.36 -27.20 -2.14
N ILE A 93 3.11 -26.57 -3.05
CA ILE A 93 3.12 -26.95 -4.46
C ILE A 93 3.79 -28.31 -4.56
N ASN A 94 3.09 -29.27 -5.10
CA ASN A 94 3.65 -30.59 -5.31
C ASN A 94 3.41 -31.04 -6.75
N PHE A 95 4.35 -31.85 -7.26
CA PHE A 95 4.32 -32.45 -8.61
C PHE A 95 3.61 -33.81 -8.62
N LYS A 96 3.06 -34.26 -7.51
CA LYS A 96 2.31 -35.52 -7.45
C LYS A 96 1.12 -35.48 -8.40
N ARG A 97 0.84 -36.62 -9.04
CA ARG A 97 -0.26 -36.82 -10.00
C ARG A 97 -0.17 -35.94 -11.27
N MET A 98 1.03 -35.51 -11.65
CA MET A 98 1.23 -34.86 -12.94
C MET A 98 1.38 -35.92 -14.04
N ARG A 99 0.60 -35.78 -15.12
CA ARG A 99 0.59 -36.73 -16.26
C ARG A 99 1.91 -36.68 -17.04
N PHE A 100 2.58 -35.55 -17.08
CA PHE A 100 3.77 -35.31 -17.87
C PHE A 100 5.03 -35.33 -16.98
N PRO A 101 6.17 -35.74 -17.52
CA PRO A 101 7.44 -35.74 -16.82
C PRO A 101 7.83 -34.35 -16.34
N LEU A 102 8.55 -34.27 -15.22
CA LEU A 102 8.92 -33.01 -14.59
C LEU A 102 9.73 -32.10 -15.52
N HIS A 103 10.69 -32.67 -16.27
CA HIS A 103 11.52 -31.88 -17.19
C HIS A 103 10.69 -31.16 -18.28
N VAL A 104 9.64 -31.81 -18.81
CA VAL A 104 8.73 -31.22 -19.79
C VAL A 104 7.99 -30.03 -19.20
N ILE A 105 7.51 -30.20 -17.95
CA ILE A 105 6.80 -29.11 -17.24
C ILE A 105 7.74 -27.94 -16.98
N ILE A 106 8.97 -28.20 -16.49
CA ILE A 106 9.96 -27.17 -16.24
C ILE A 106 10.35 -26.45 -17.53
N THR A 107 10.58 -27.18 -18.62
CA THR A 107 10.88 -26.57 -19.91
C THR A 107 9.76 -25.66 -20.39
N ALA A 108 8.50 -26.11 -20.26
CA ALA A 108 7.35 -25.28 -20.61
C ALA A 108 7.26 -24.01 -19.77
N LEU A 109 7.51 -24.12 -18.46
CA LEU A 109 7.48 -22.97 -17.52
C LEU A 109 8.63 -22.00 -17.77
N ASN A 110 9.84 -22.50 -18.08
CA ASN A 110 10.97 -21.65 -18.45
C ASN A 110 10.69 -20.88 -19.74
N LEU A 111 10.18 -21.55 -20.78
CA LEU A 111 9.79 -20.88 -22.01
C LEU A 111 8.68 -19.84 -21.79
N PHE A 112 7.75 -20.11 -20.88
CA PHE A 112 6.66 -19.19 -20.56
C PHE A 112 7.16 -17.96 -19.79
N TYR A 113 7.89 -18.16 -18.70
CA TYR A 113 8.25 -17.08 -17.76
C TYR A 113 9.55 -16.36 -18.14
N LEU A 114 10.57 -17.08 -18.63
CA LEU A 114 11.86 -16.48 -18.96
C LEU A 114 11.93 -16.00 -20.41
N CYS A 115 11.35 -16.78 -21.34
CA CYS A 115 11.40 -16.45 -22.78
C CYS A 115 10.13 -15.72 -23.26
N ASN A 116 9.18 -15.43 -22.38
CA ASN A 116 7.90 -14.78 -22.71
C ASN A 116 7.17 -15.39 -23.92
N THR A 117 7.26 -16.72 -24.04
CA THR A 117 6.73 -17.45 -25.18
C THR A 117 5.26 -17.81 -24.98
N SER A 118 4.43 -17.63 -26.01
CA SER A 118 3.01 -17.96 -25.92
C SER A 118 2.78 -19.46 -25.71
N THR A 119 1.75 -19.85 -24.97
CA THR A 119 1.43 -21.24 -24.66
C THR A 119 1.21 -22.10 -25.92
N ARG A 120 0.73 -21.50 -27.02
CA ARG A 120 0.59 -22.20 -28.32
C ARG A 120 1.93 -22.52 -28.94
N LYS A 121 2.87 -21.57 -28.94
CA LYS A 121 4.24 -21.80 -29.44
C LYS A 121 4.99 -22.83 -28.58
N ILE A 122 4.80 -22.80 -27.26
CA ILE A 122 5.37 -23.80 -26.35
C ILE A 122 4.84 -25.20 -26.66
N SER A 123 3.54 -25.33 -26.93
CA SER A 123 2.93 -26.62 -27.36
C SER A 123 3.58 -27.15 -28.63
N GLN A 124 3.79 -26.30 -29.63
CA GLN A 124 4.49 -26.65 -30.88
C GLN A 124 5.95 -27.03 -30.62
N PHE A 125 6.66 -26.25 -29.82
CA PHE A 125 8.05 -26.51 -29.44
C PHE A 125 8.23 -27.89 -28.81
N LEU A 126 7.40 -28.23 -27.82
CA LEU A 126 7.44 -29.53 -27.13
C LEU A 126 7.15 -30.69 -28.10
N PHE A 127 6.26 -30.48 -29.06
CA PHE A 127 5.99 -31.49 -30.08
C PHE A 127 7.17 -31.70 -31.03
N ILE A 128 7.73 -30.59 -31.56
CA ILE A 128 8.84 -30.65 -32.53
C ILE A 128 10.13 -31.23 -31.91
N ASN A 129 10.50 -30.74 -30.70
CA ASN A 129 11.78 -31.11 -30.09
C ASN A 129 11.73 -32.40 -29.26
N ASN A 130 10.59 -32.71 -28.66
CA ASN A 130 10.48 -33.84 -27.73
C ASN A 130 9.45 -34.90 -28.16
N GLY A 131 8.74 -34.69 -29.27
CA GLY A 131 7.65 -35.58 -29.70
C GLY A 131 6.44 -35.58 -28.75
N ILE A 132 6.38 -34.68 -27.77
CA ILE A 132 5.40 -34.70 -26.72
C ILE A 132 4.25 -33.75 -27.04
N ARG A 133 3.05 -34.30 -27.20
CA ARG A 133 1.84 -33.51 -27.45
C ARG A 133 1.24 -33.02 -26.14
N VAL A 134 1.34 -31.72 -25.85
CA VAL A 134 0.72 -31.02 -24.71
C VAL A 134 -0.16 -29.90 -25.23
N SER A 135 -1.40 -29.84 -24.78
CA SER A 135 -2.30 -28.75 -25.20
C SER A 135 -1.85 -27.41 -24.59
N HIS A 136 -2.05 -26.31 -25.32
CA HIS A 136 -1.77 -24.96 -24.83
C HIS A 136 -2.55 -24.61 -23.56
N VAL A 137 -3.76 -25.19 -23.39
CA VAL A 137 -4.57 -25.04 -22.16
C VAL A 137 -3.91 -25.71 -20.97
N THR A 138 -3.31 -26.90 -21.17
CA THR A 138 -2.56 -27.61 -20.11
C THR A 138 -1.35 -26.78 -19.69
N ILE A 139 -0.62 -26.19 -20.62
CA ILE A 139 0.53 -25.31 -20.33
C ILE A 139 0.08 -24.08 -19.57
N ALA A 140 -1.02 -23.44 -19.94
CA ALA A 140 -1.60 -22.32 -19.20
C ALA A 140 -2.01 -22.72 -17.77
N SER A 141 -2.55 -23.92 -17.60
CA SER A 141 -2.88 -24.49 -16.28
C SER A 141 -1.62 -24.70 -15.43
N TRP A 142 -0.52 -25.16 -16.03
CA TRP A 142 0.77 -25.29 -15.34
C TRP A 142 1.31 -23.91 -14.93
N ALA A 143 1.30 -22.94 -15.82
CA ALA A 143 1.70 -21.57 -15.48
C ALA A 143 0.92 -21.04 -14.27
N LYS A 144 -0.41 -21.15 -14.28
CA LYS A 144 -1.23 -20.77 -13.12
C LYS A 144 -0.85 -21.54 -11.85
N LYS A 145 -0.72 -22.86 -11.93
CA LYS A 145 -0.43 -23.72 -10.78
C LYS A 145 0.92 -23.39 -10.15
N PHE A 146 1.94 -23.12 -10.97
CA PHE A 146 3.31 -22.92 -10.52
C PHE A 146 3.71 -21.44 -10.35
N ALA A 147 2.83 -20.48 -10.72
CA ALA A 147 3.06 -19.05 -10.48
C ALA A 147 3.51 -18.74 -9.04
N PRO A 148 2.89 -19.32 -7.99
CA PRO A 148 3.34 -19.12 -6.62
C PRO A 148 4.79 -19.56 -6.36
N LEU A 149 5.25 -20.64 -6.99
CA LEU A 149 6.64 -21.10 -6.85
C LEU A 149 7.62 -20.04 -7.41
N PHE A 150 7.35 -19.53 -8.61
CA PHE A 150 8.18 -18.49 -9.21
C PHE A 150 8.16 -17.20 -8.38
N HIS A 151 7.01 -16.83 -7.84
CA HIS A 151 6.91 -15.70 -6.91
C HIS A 151 7.75 -15.93 -5.65
N SER A 152 7.74 -17.12 -5.06
CA SER A 152 8.55 -17.43 -3.88
C SER A 152 10.06 -17.41 -4.17
N ILE A 153 10.47 -17.82 -5.39
CA ILE A 153 11.85 -17.73 -5.84
C ILE A 153 12.23 -16.26 -6.04
N ALA A 154 11.39 -15.46 -6.69
CA ALA A 154 11.61 -14.03 -6.84
C ALA A 154 11.72 -13.32 -5.50
N ALA A 155 10.85 -13.65 -4.54
CA ALA A 155 10.92 -13.09 -3.18
C ALA A 155 12.23 -13.43 -2.44
N LYS A 156 12.80 -14.62 -2.66
CA LYS A 156 14.12 -14.98 -2.12
C LYS A 156 15.25 -14.22 -2.79
N LEU A 157 15.17 -14.00 -4.10
CA LEU A 157 16.14 -13.19 -4.83
C LEU A 157 16.15 -11.75 -4.35
N HIS A 158 15.00 -11.17 -3.96
CA HIS A 158 14.92 -9.85 -3.33
C HIS A 158 15.87 -9.71 -2.12
N CYS A 159 15.98 -10.76 -1.30
CA CYS A 159 16.85 -10.72 -0.11
C CYS A 159 18.34 -10.75 -0.45
N SER A 160 18.71 -11.18 -1.67
CA SER A 160 20.11 -11.30 -2.11
C SER A 160 20.55 -10.16 -3.03
N ILE A 161 19.63 -9.35 -3.52
CA ILE A 161 19.93 -8.19 -4.37
C ILE A 161 20.01 -6.95 -3.49
N ASN A 162 21.05 -6.15 -3.66
CA ASN A 162 21.13 -4.82 -3.04
C ASN A 162 20.20 -3.87 -3.81
N LEU A 163 19.10 -3.50 -3.19
CA LEU A 163 18.09 -2.59 -3.75
C LEU A 163 18.16 -1.18 -3.15
N ASN A 164 19.23 -0.87 -2.39
CA ASN A 164 19.54 0.49 -1.97
C ASN A 164 20.25 1.23 -3.14
N SER A 165 19.60 1.28 -4.26
CA SER A 165 20.09 1.97 -5.45
C SER A 165 19.85 3.48 -5.37
N ASP A 166 20.49 4.21 -6.26
CA ASP A 166 20.34 5.66 -6.32
C ASP A 166 18.91 6.08 -6.71
N GLU A 167 18.23 5.27 -7.55
CA GLU A 167 16.98 5.70 -8.14
C GLU A 167 15.97 4.56 -8.34
N TRP A 168 14.74 4.78 -7.89
CA TRP A 168 13.59 3.92 -8.16
C TRP A 168 12.55 4.64 -9.01
N HIS A 169 11.99 3.95 -10.00
CA HIS A 169 10.91 4.43 -10.84
C HIS A 169 9.59 3.79 -10.42
N ALA A 170 8.54 4.60 -10.31
CA ALA A 170 7.18 4.09 -10.08
C ALA A 170 6.24 4.59 -11.16
N ASP A 171 5.44 3.66 -11.68
CA ASP A 171 4.47 3.90 -12.74
C ASP A 171 3.27 2.97 -12.60
N GLU A 172 2.17 3.25 -13.30
CA GLU A 172 1.04 2.35 -13.39
C GLU A 172 0.67 2.04 -14.84
N THR A 173 0.19 0.82 -15.05
CA THR A 173 -0.34 0.38 -16.34
C THR A 173 -1.74 -0.21 -16.20
N VAL A 174 -2.53 -0.11 -17.27
CA VAL A 174 -3.90 -0.58 -17.30
C VAL A 174 -3.98 -1.99 -17.86
N VAL A 175 -4.67 -2.87 -17.15
CA VAL A 175 -4.99 -4.22 -17.62
C VAL A 175 -6.49 -4.47 -17.57
N LYS A 176 -7.00 -5.29 -18.47
CA LYS A 176 -8.39 -5.76 -18.45
C LYS A 176 -8.43 -7.20 -17.97
N ILE A 177 -9.16 -7.46 -16.87
CA ILE A 177 -9.38 -8.79 -16.32
C ILE A 177 -10.88 -9.06 -16.34
N ASN A 178 -11.30 -10.10 -17.08
CA ASN A 178 -12.73 -10.44 -17.26
C ASN A 178 -13.57 -9.22 -17.71
N GLY A 179 -13.06 -8.43 -18.65
CA GLY A 179 -13.72 -7.23 -19.18
C GLY A 179 -13.67 -6.00 -18.26
N LYS A 180 -13.26 -6.13 -17.01
CA LYS A 180 -13.13 -5.03 -16.06
C LYS A 180 -11.72 -4.44 -16.09
N LYS A 181 -11.64 -3.12 -15.94
CA LYS A 181 -10.40 -2.35 -15.92
C LYS A 181 -9.73 -2.44 -14.55
N TYR A 182 -8.44 -2.75 -14.52
CA TYR A 182 -7.58 -2.76 -13.36
C TYR A 182 -6.29 -2.01 -13.65
N TYR A 183 -5.61 -1.55 -12.61
CA TYR A 183 -4.32 -0.87 -12.66
C TYR A 183 -3.28 -1.73 -11.96
N ILE A 184 -2.18 -2.00 -12.65
CA ILE A 184 -0.98 -2.59 -12.03
C ILE A 184 -0.04 -1.44 -11.74
N TRP A 185 0.18 -1.20 -10.48
CA TRP A 185 1.17 -0.27 -9.97
C TRP A 185 2.46 -1.02 -9.73
N PHE A 186 3.59 -0.49 -10.09
CA PHE A 186 4.89 -1.15 -9.86
C PHE A 186 5.97 -0.14 -9.53
N VAL A 187 6.99 -0.62 -8.79
CA VAL A 187 8.23 0.10 -8.52
C VAL A 187 9.36 -0.74 -9.09
N ILE A 188 10.19 -0.13 -9.90
CA ILE A 188 11.35 -0.75 -10.56
C ILE A 188 12.60 -0.03 -10.11
N ASP A 189 13.64 -0.80 -9.81
CA ASP A 189 14.99 -0.30 -9.64
C ASP A 189 15.59 0.11 -10.98
N SER A 190 16.16 1.31 -11.08
CA SER A 190 16.65 1.86 -12.36
C SER A 190 17.88 1.12 -12.88
N GLU A 191 18.73 0.63 -11.99
CA GLU A 191 19.99 -0.02 -12.33
C GLU A 191 19.78 -1.48 -12.73
N THR A 192 19.17 -2.27 -11.86
CA THR A 192 18.97 -3.70 -12.07
C THR A 192 17.75 -4.04 -12.91
N ARG A 193 16.85 -3.08 -13.14
CA ARG A 193 15.52 -3.28 -13.75
C ARG A 193 14.63 -4.25 -12.99
N PHE A 194 14.97 -4.52 -11.74
CA PHE A 194 14.22 -5.44 -10.90
C PHE A 194 12.92 -4.81 -10.40
N ILE A 195 11.81 -5.55 -10.47
CA ILE A 195 10.53 -5.09 -9.93
C ILE A 195 10.56 -5.27 -8.42
N ILE A 196 10.74 -4.17 -7.68
CA ILE A 196 10.83 -4.14 -6.22
C ILE A 196 9.48 -4.47 -5.59
N SER A 197 8.43 -3.87 -6.10
CA SER A 197 7.07 -4.06 -5.60
C SER A 197 6.05 -3.87 -6.71
N PHE A 198 4.92 -4.55 -6.60
CA PHE A 198 3.76 -4.32 -7.44
C PHE A 198 2.47 -4.40 -6.63
N HIS A 199 1.44 -3.75 -7.14
CA HIS A 199 0.10 -3.75 -6.54
C HIS A 199 -0.98 -3.70 -7.62
N LEU A 200 -1.95 -4.61 -7.56
CA LEU A 200 -3.08 -4.65 -8.49
C LEU A 200 -4.32 -4.07 -7.81
N SER A 201 -4.97 -3.08 -8.45
CA SER A 201 -6.16 -2.44 -7.92
C SER A 201 -7.13 -2.00 -9.02
N PRO A 202 -8.45 -2.01 -8.79
CA PRO A 202 -9.41 -1.37 -9.68
C PRO A 202 -9.42 0.17 -9.56
N TYR A 203 -8.68 0.74 -8.60
CA TYR A 203 -8.68 2.17 -8.29
C TYR A 203 -7.30 2.81 -8.51
N THR A 204 -7.31 4.13 -8.76
CA THR A 204 -6.11 4.96 -8.98
C THR A 204 -5.89 5.98 -7.87
N SER A 205 -6.33 5.70 -6.65
CA SER A 205 -6.21 6.62 -5.52
C SER A 205 -4.81 6.60 -4.88
N SER A 206 -4.48 7.65 -4.13
CA SER A 206 -3.23 7.72 -3.35
C SER A 206 -3.06 6.59 -2.33
N SER A 207 -4.16 5.96 -1.91
CA SER A 207 -4.12 4.76 -1.06
C SER A 207 -3.44 3.58 -1.76
N GLN A 208 -3.57 3.46 -3.08
CA GLN A 208 -2.95 2.39 -3.87
C GLN A 208 -1.44 2.64 -4.01
N ALA A 209 -1.05 3.87 -4.37
CA ALA A 209 0.34 4.29 -4.39
C ALA A 209 1.00 4.10 -3.00
N PHE A 210 0.27 4.40 -1.94
CA PHE A 210 0.75 4.19 -0.57
C PHE A 210 1.00 2.71 -0.27
N THR A 211 0.08 1.82 -0.64
CA THR A 211 0.26 0.36 -0.50
C THR A 211 1.49 -0.13 -1.25
N LEU A 212 1.68 0.36 -2.48
CA LEU A 212 2.83 0.04 -3.32
C LEU A 212 4.15 0.42 -2.62
N PHE A 213 4.27 1.66 -2.16
CA PHE A 213 5.50 2.15 -1.53
C PHE A 213 5.76 1.56 -0.14
N CYS A 214 4.72 1.25 0.64
CA CYS A 214 4.88 0.50 1.89
C CYS A 214 5.45 -0.90 1.65
N ASN A 215 5.05 -1.54 0.57
CA ASN A 215 5.61 -2.83 0.18
C ASN A 215 7.05 -2.70 -0.31
N ALA A 216 7.34 -1.69 -1.14
CA ALA A 216 8.68 -1.44 -1.64
C ALA A 216 9.69 -1.12 -0.53
N ARG A 217 9.29 -0.33 0.47
CA ARG A 217 10.16 0.07 1.60
C ARG A 217 10.76 -1.09 2.39
N LYS A 218 10.15 -2.27 2.35
CA LYS A 218 10.69 -3.46 3.02
C LYS A 218 12.01 -3.94 2.42
N TYR A 219 12.25 -3.61 1.17
CA TYR A 219 13.40 -4.09 0.41
C TYR A 219 14.53 -3.07 0.34
N GLY A 220 14.30 -1.84 0.78
CA GLY A 220 15.33 -0.81 0.80
C GLY A 220 14.80 0.61 0.81
N THR A 221 15.70 1.56 0.68
CA THR A 221 15.41 2.99 0.60
C THR A 221 16.29 3.59 -0.48
N PRO A 222 15.74 4.08 -1.61
CA PRO A 222 16.53 4.71 -2.66
C PRO A 222 16.96 6.12 -2.26
N ALA A 223 17.94 6.68 -2.93
CA ALA A 223 18.28 8.10 -2.80
C ALA A 223 17.25 8.99 -3.50
N CYS A 224 16.65 8.49 -4.58
CA CYS A 224 15.67 9.21 -5.38
C CYS A 224 14.50 8.31 -5.80
N ILE A 225 13.30 8.89 -5.85
CA ILE A 225 12.10 8.23 -6.42
C ILE A 225 11.60 9.09 -7.58
N VAL A 226 11.49 8.46 -8.75
CA VAL A 226 10.98 9.08 -9.97
C VAL A 226 9.55 8.58 -10.22
N THR A 227 8.62 9.51 -10.42
CA THR A 227 7.25 9.19 -10.81
C THR A 227 6.79 10.16 -11.88
N ASP A 228 5.67 9.86 -12.53
CA ASP A 228 4.96 10.88 -13.28
C ASP A 228 4.41 11.98 -12.36
N ARG A 229 3.75 12.98 -12.93
CA ARG A 229 3.15 14.10 -12.17
C ARG A 229 1.83 13.75 -11.50
N TYR A 230 1.40 12.49 -11.54
CA TYR A 230 0.13 12.10 -10.97
C TYR A 230 0.09 12.37 -9.46
N TRP A 231 -0.93 13.07 -9.01
CA TRP A 231 -1.03 13.57 -7.62
C TRP A 231 -1.01 12.47 -6.55
N SER A 232 -1.47 11.25 -6.89
CA SER A 232 -1.51 10.09 -5.99
C SER A 232 -0.13 9.73 -5.44
N TYR A 233 0.92 9.87 -6.26
CA TYR A 233 2.29 9.59 -5.84
C TYR A 233 2.83 10.60 -4.82
N ASN A 234 2.44 11.87 -4.94
CA ASN A 234 2.97 12.94 -4.07
C ASN A 234 2.73 12.69 -2.59
N VAL A 235 1.50 12.30 -2.24
CA VAL A 235 1.12 12.05 -0.85
C VAL A 235 1.79 10.77 -0.36
N ALA A 236 1.82 9.74 -1.18
CA ALA A 236 2.35 8.43 -0.83
C ALA A 236 3.87 8.46 -0.62
N VAL A 237 4.62 9.07 -1.55
CA VAL A 237 6.09 9.19 -1.43
C VAL A 237 6.48 9.97 -0.19
N LYS A 238 5.88 11.14 0.04
CA LYS A 238 6.18 11.96 1.24
C LYS A 238 5.86 11.26 2.55
N ALA A 239 4.84 10.40 2.57
CA ALA A 239 4.45 9.68 3.77
C ALA A 239 5.34 8.48 4.08
N VAL A 240 5.77 7.74 3.04
CA VAL A 240 6.53 6.50 3.20
C VAL A 240 8.05 6.77 3.17
N PHE A 241 8.48 7.70 2.32
CA PHE A 241 9.89 8.04 2.10
C PHE A 241 10.13 9.54 2.36
N PRO A 242 10.31 9.95 3.62
CA PRO A 242 10.52 11.36 3.94
C PRO A 242 11.86 11.92 3.47
N ASN A 243 12.89 11.08 3.34
CA ASN A 243 14.27 11.49 3.04
C ASN A 243 14.62 11.46 1.54
N PRO A 244 14.23 10.43 0.75
CA PRO A 244 14.52 10.37 -0.68
C PRO A 244 14.00 11.57 -1.45
N LYS A 245 14.78 12.02 -2.43
CA LYS A 245 14.36 13.08 -3.36
C LYS A 245 13.23 12.54 -4.25
N HIS A 246 12.11 13.25 -4.31
CA HIS A 246 11.02 12.92 -5.23
C HIS A 246 11.11 13.74 -6.51
N ILE A 247 11.45 13.12 -7.62
CA ILE A 247 11.52 13.71 -8.95
C ILE A 247 10.23 13.38 -9.72
N LYS A 248 9.65 14.40 -10.33
CA LYS A 248 8.43 14.27 -11.14
C LYS A 248 8.77 14.52 -12.59
N VAL A 249 8.63 13.49 -13.39
CA VAL A 249 8.85 13.57 -14.84
C VAL A 249 7.51 13.78 -15.53
N GLN A 250 7.52 14.53 -16.63
CA GLN A 250 6.34 14.62 -17.49
C GLN A 250 6.20 13.31 -18.24
N SER A 251 5.04 12.63 -18.11
CA SER A 251 4.79 11.43 -18.90
C SER A 251 4.85 11.82 -20.38
N PHE A 252 5.67 11.11 -21.15
CA PHE A 252 5.64 11.24 -22.60
C PHE A 252 4.29 10.67 -23.07
N LYS A 253 3.48 11.49 -23.71
CA LYS A 253 2.31 11.06 -24.45
C LYS A 253 2.72 10.44 -25.77
#